data_1ce3ed13f3037e18793b5568db50cef8
#
_entry.id   1ce3ed13f3037e18793b5568db50cef8
#
_cell.length_a   1.000
_cell.length_b   1.000
_cell.length_c   1.000
_cell.angle_alpha   90.00
_cell.angle_beta   90.00
_cell.angle_gamma   90.00
#
_symmetry.space_group_name_H-M   'P 1'
#
loop_
_entity.id
_entity.type
_entity.pdbx_description
1 polymer ?
#
loop_
_entity_poly.entity_id
_entity_poly.type
_entity_poly.pdbx_seq_one_letter_code
_entity_poly.pdbx_strand_id
1 'polypeptide(L)'
;MTRREVREVTFMMLFQLEFRQDISIEDTLAQYYTIDIESTDEEENLPKVKLSESDRNYIQTIVDGVIKNKSELDGIISLYAKGWTLERIIKVDLSVLRYCIYEMKYMSEETPLAVSINEAVEISKKYGTEKSKSFVNGVLSSYYKALKGAN
;
A
#
# COMPACT_ATOMS: atom_id res chain seq x y z
N MET A 1 -8.78 -12.66 -7.12
CA MET A 1 -7.43 -12.16 -6.77
C MET A 1 -7.01 -12.73 -5.43
N THR A 2 -5.73 -13.03 -5.29
CA THR A 2 -5.17 -13.37 -3.98
C THR A 2 -5.10 -12.10 -3.12
N ARG A 3 -5.01 -12.26 -1.81
CA ARG A 3 -4.88 -11.11 -0.89
C ARG A 3 -3.62 -10.31 -1.20
N ARG A 4 -2.53 -10.97 -1.58
CA ARG A 4 -1.29 -10.32 -1.96
C ARG A 4 -1.45 -9.48 -3.23
N GLU A 5 -2.16 -10.00 -4.23
CA GLU A 5 -2.47 -9.24 -5.45
C GLU A 5 -3.32 -8.01 -5.15
N VAL A 6 -4.32 -8.16 -4.28
CA VAL A 6 -5.16 -7.02 -3.84
C VAL A 6 -4.31 -5.95 -3.16
N ARG A 7 -3.35 -6.34 -2.33
CA ARG A 7 -2.44 -5.42 -1.66
C ARG A 7 -1.54 -4.69 -2.65
N GLU A 8 -1.03 -5.39 -3.66
CA GLU A 8 -0.21 -4.76 -4.70
C GLU A 8 -1.01 -3.73 -5.49
N VAL A 9 -2.24 -4.05 -5.86
CA VAL A 9 -3.13 -3.11 -6.57
C VAL A 9 -3.40 -1.88 -5.71
N THR A 10 -3.66 -2.07 -4.42
CA THR A 10 -3.89 -0.97 -3.48
C THR A 10 -2.67 -0.05 -3.42
N PHE A 11 -1.48 -0.63 -3.31
CA PHE A 11 -0.23 0.14 -3.33
C PHE A 11 -0.06 0.89 -4.64
N MET A 12 -0.30 0.23 -5.78
CA MET A 12 -0.17 0.85 -7.10
C MET A 12 -1.10 2.06 -7.26
N MET A 13 -2.34 1.96 -6.76
CA MET A 13 -3.25 3.09 -6.75
C MET A 13 -2.72 4.26 -5.93
N LEU A 14 -2.28 3.98 -4.72
CA LEU A 14 -1.74 5.01 -3.82
C LEU A 14 -0.50 5.68 -4.43
N PHE A 15 0.36 4.89 -5.04
CA PHE A 15 1.56 5.43 -5.70
C PHE A 15 1.19 6.34 -6.88
N GLN A 16 0.26 5.90 -7.73
CA GLN A 16 -0.18 6.70 -8.88
C GLN A 16 -0.87 7.99 -8.47
N LEU A 17 -1.61 7.98 -7.35
CA LEU A 17 -2.27 9.17 -6.82
C LEU A 17 -1.30 10.25 -6.35
N GLU A 18 0.00 9.93 -6.17
CA GLU A 18 1.03 10.94 -5.91
C GLU A 18 1.27 11.82 -7.15
N PHE A 19 0.97 11.31 -8.35
CA PHE A 19 1.25 11.98 -9.62
C PHE A 19 -0.01 12.37 -10.41
N ARG A 20 -1.14 11.74 -10.09
CA ARG A 20 -2.43 11.93 -10.80
C ARG A 20 -3.54 11.93 -9.77
N GLN A 21 -4.54 12.82 -9.96
CA GLN A 21 -5.63 12.97 -8.99
C GLN A 21 -6.83 12.06 -9.22
N ASP A 22 -7.00 11.56 -10.44
CA ASP A 22 -8.19 10.82 -10.85
C ASP A 22 -7.84 9.47 -11.47
N ILE A 23 -7.44 8.53 -10.61
CA ILE A 23 -7.24 7.17 -11.06
C ILE A 23 -8.24 6.25 -10.35
N SER A 24 -8.90 5.38 -11.14
CA SER A 24 -9.85 4.41 -10.62
C SER A 24 -9.19 3.06 -10.35
N ILE A 25 -9.89 2.19 -9.64
CA ILE A 25 -9.48 0.79 -9.46
C ILE A 25 -9.36 0.13 -10.82
N GLU A 26 -10.33 0.36 -11.71
CA GLU A 26 -10.35 -0.20 -13.06
C GLU A 26 -9.14 0.23 -13.88
N ASP A 27 -8.78 1.51 -13.82
CA ASP A 27 -7.61 2.05 -14.51
C ASP A 27 -6.32 1.37 -14.04
N THR A 28 -6.18 1.16 -12.74
CA THR A 28 -5.01 0.52 -12.16
C THR A 28 -4.95 -0.95 -12.57
N LEU A 29 -6.07 -1.66 -12.47
CA LEU A 29 -6.14 -3.06 -12.87
C LEU A 29 -5.79 -3.27 -14.33
N ALA A 30 -6.30 -2.40 -15.20
CA ALA A 30 -6.07 -2.51 -16.64
C ALA A 30 -4.59 -2.42 -17.04
N GLN A 31 -3.74 -1.83 -16.20
CA GLN A 31 -2.31 -1.73 -16.47
C GLN A 31 -1.55 -3.04 -16.21
N TYR A 32 -2.05 -3.86 -15.30
CA TYR A 32 -1.32 -5.03 -14.82
C TYR A 32 -2.07 -6.35 -15.00
N TYR A 33 -3.39 -6.29 -15.22
CA TYR A 33 -4.24 -7.46 -15.29
C TYR A 33 -5.27 -7.31 -16.39
N THR A 34 -5.67 -8.44 -16.96
CA THR A 34 -6.87 -8.49 -17.79
C THR A 34 -8.05 -8.74 -16.87
N ILE A 35 -8.97 -7.79 -16.82
CA ILE A 35 -10.21 -7.99 -16.07
C ILE A 35 -11.06 -9.01 -16.83
N ASP A 36 -11.59 -10.00 -16.13
CA ASP A 36 -12.47 -11.02 -16.71
C ASP A 36 -13.84 -10.39 -17.02
N ILE A 37 -13.85 -9.50 -18.00
CA ILE A 37 -15.05 -9.08 -18.70
C ILE A 37 -15.05 -9.96 -19.96
N GLU A 38 -16.20 -10.43 -20.38
CA GLU A 38 -16.38 -11.25 -21.57
C GLU A 38 -15.80 -10.61 -22.86
N SER A 39 -14.52 -10.31 -22.87
CA SER A 39 -13.86 -9.76 -24.03
C SER A 39 -13.02 -10.84 -24.70
N THR A 40 -13.25 -11.00 -25.97
CA THR A 40 -12.64 -12.01 -26.84
C THR A 40 -11.27 -11.61 -27.38
N ASP A 41 -10.65 -10.55 -26.83
CA ASP A 41 -9.37 -10.08 -27.35
C ASP A 41 -8.22 -10.87 -26.75
N GLU A 42 -7.71 -11.82 -27.53
CA GLU A 42 -6.60 -12.70 -27.19
C GLU A 42 -5.23 -12.00 -27.21
N GLU A 43 -5.18 -10.68 -27.35
CA GLU A 43 -3.92 -9.97 -27.63
C GLU A 43 -3.15 -9.46 -26.40
N GLU A 44 -3.71 -9.57 -25.20
CA GLU A 44 -2.99 -9.12 -24.02
C GLU A 44 -2.53 -10.31 -23.17
N ASN A 45 -1.21 -10.52 -23.11
CA ASN A 45 -0.56 -11.53 -22.28
C ASN A 45 -0.58 -11.18 -20.78
N LEU A 46 -1.56 -10.40 -20.33
CA LEU A 46 -1.71 -10.06 -18.93
C LEU A 46 -2.51 -11.12 -18.17
N PRO A 47 -2.15 -11.41 -16.92
CA PRO A 47 -2.91 -12.35 -16.11
C PRO A 47 -4.36 -11.91 -15.96
N LYS A 48 -5.29 -12.83 -16.14
CA LYS A 48 -6.71 -12.57 -15.90
C LYS A 48 -6.97 -12.58 -14.40
N VAL A 49 -7.67 -11.56 -13.91
CA VAL A 49 -8.08 -11.47 -12.50
C VAL A 49 -9.56 -11.17 -12.41
N LYS A 50 -10.17 -11.71 -11.36
CA LYS A 50 -11.55 -11.42 -11.03
C LYS A 50 -11.55 -10.55 -9.77
N LEU A 51 -12.08 -9.33 -9.89
CA LEU A 51 -12.23 -8.42 -8.78
C LEU A 51 -13.57 -8.69 -8.09
N SER A 52 -13.51 -9.27 -6.90
CA SER A 52 -14.70 -9.48 -6.08
C SER A 52 -15.15 -8.14 -5.48
N GLU A 53 -16.42 -8.08 -5.06
CA GLU A 53 -16.93 -6.91 -4.35
C GLU A 53 -16.16 -6.67 -3.05
N SER A 54 -15.79 -7.74 -2.35
CA SER A 54 -14.97 -7.67 -1.14
C SER A 54 -13.60 -7.06 -1.41
N ASP A 55 -12.94 -7.48 -2.49
CA ASP A 55 -11.64 -6.94 -2.90
C ASP A 55 -11.76 -5.44 -3.23
N ARG A 56 -12.78 -5.08 -3.98
CA ARG A 56 -13.06 -3.68 -4.34
C ARG A 56 -13.26 -2.83 -3.09
N ASN A 57 -14.05 -3.32 -2.16
CA ASN A 57 -14.33 -2.61 -0.91
C ASN A 57 -13.06 -2.42 -0.06
N TYR A 58 -12.22 -3.43 0.00
CA TYR A 58 -10.94 -3.33 0.70
C TYR A 58 -10.05 -2.25 0.08
N ILE A 59 -9.86 -2.31 -1.24
CA ILE A 59 -9.03 -1.34 -1.95
C ILE A 59 -9.55 0.09 -1.72
N GLN A 60 -10.86 0.28 -1.91
CA GLN A 60 -11.48 1.59 -1.77
C GLN A 60 -11.38 2.12 -0.33
N THR A 61 -11.58 1.27 0.66
CA THR A 61 -11.46 1.63 2.07
C THR A 61 -10.05 2.14 2.39
N ILE A 62 -9.04 1.41 1.96
CA ILE A 62 -7.64 1.80 2.20
C ILE A 62 -7.32 3.11 1.47
N VAL A 63 -7.65 3.20 0.19
CA VAL A 63 -7.32 4.39 -0.62
C VAL A 63 -7.98 5.63 -0.02
N ASP A 64 -9.28 5.55 0.27
CA ASP A 64 -10.01 6.68 0.85
C ASP A 64 -9.48 7.04 2.24
N GLY A 65 -9.17 6.04 3.05
CA GLY A 65 -8.65 6.24 4.39
C GLY A 65 -7.26 6.89 4.40
N VAL A 66 -6.38 6.46 3.51
CA VAL A 66 -5.04 7.05 3.37
C VAL A 66 -5.14 8.50 2.91
N ILE A 67 -5.98 8.78 1.91
CA ILE A 67 -6.18 10.15 1.40
C ILE A 67 -6.73 11.05 2.51
N LYS A 68 -7.76 10.59 3.20
CA LYS A 68 -8.40 11.35 4.27
C LYS A 68 -7.46 11.64 5.44
N ASN A 69 -6.60 10.69 5.78
CA ASN A 69 -5.74 10.77 6.95
C ASN A 69 -4.28 11.02 6.60
N LYS A 70 -4.00 11.51 5.40
CA LYS A 70 -2.64 11.69 4.89
C LYS A 70 -1.76 12.52 5.81
N SER A 71 -2.27 13.63 6.33
CA SER A 71 -1.53 14.51 7.22
C SER A 71 -1.14 13.80 8.52
N GLU A 72 -2.05 13.05 9.11
CA GLU A 72 -1.80 12.25 10.30
C GLU A 72 -0.76 11.15 10.04
N LEU A 73 -0.92 10.43 8.93
CA LEU A 73 0.02 9.37 8.56
C LEU A 73 1.42 9.92 8.31
N ASP A 74 1.52 11.06 7.65
CA ASP A 74 2.79 11.73 7.41
C ASP A 74 3.45 12.19 8.72
N GLY A 75 2.65 12.61 9.68
CA GLY A 75 3.14 12.94 11.02
C GLY A 75 3.76 11.74 11.73
N ILE A 76 3.13 10.58 11.61
CA ILE A 76 3.65 9.33 12.18
C ILE A 76 4.96 8.94 11.47
N ILE A 77 4.99 9.02 10.15
CA ILE A 77 6.21 8.73 9.37
C ILE A 77 7.35 9.64 9.82
N SER A 78 7.09 10.94 9.93
CA SER A 78 8.10 11.91 10.36
C SER A 78 8.64 11.60 11.75
N LEU A 79 7.80 11.12 12.65
CA LEU A 79 8.19 10.77 14.01
C LEU A 79 9.13 9.56 14.07
N TYR A 80 8.90 8.55 13.23
CA TYR A 80 9.64 7.29 13.27
C TYR A 80 10.71 7.14 12.19
N ALA A 81 10.69 7.96 11.16
CA ALA A 81 11.74 8.01 10.14
C ALA A 81 12.83 9.01 10.56
N LYS A 82 13.52 8.71 11.64
CA LYS A 82 14.50 9.60 12.24
C LYS A 82 15.61 9.98 11.26
N GLY A 83 15.87 11.29 11.15
CA GLY A 83 16.89 11.81 10.25
C GLY A 83 16.41 11.98 8.80
N TRP A 84 15.15 11.70 8.51
CA TRP A 84 14.58 11.85 7.17
C TRP A 84 13.43 12.84 7.17
N THR A 85 13.42 13.75 6.20
CA THR A 85 12.26 14.58 5.91
C THR A 85 11.38 13.85 4.89
N LEU A 86 10.09 14.15 4.87
CA LEU A 86 9.16 13.54 3.94
C LEU A 86 9.59 13.72 2.47
N GLU A 87 10.12 14.89 2.14
CA GLU A 87 10.57 15.22 0.78
C GLU A 87 11.75 14.36 0.32
N ARG A 88 12.54 13.84 1.25
CA ARG A 88 13.69 13.00 0.95
C ARG A 88 13.35 11.51 0.85
N ILE A 89 12.17 11.13 1.33
CA ILE A 89 11.70 9.74 1.23
C ILE A 89 11.18 9.53 -0.20
N ILE A 90 11.67 8.49 -0.88
CA ILE A 90 11.20 8.19 -2.23
C ILE A 90 9.71 7.83 -2.21
N LYS A 91 9.01 8.14 -3.30
CA LYS A 91 7.54 8.00 -3.38
C LYS A 91 7.05 6.57 -3.18
N VAL A 92 7.81 5.58 -3.62
CA VAL A 92 7.48 4.16 -3.37
C VAL A 92 7.44 3.90 -1.86
N ASP A 93 8.49 4.25 -1.14
CA ASP A 93 8.59 4.03 0.30
C ASP A 93 7.52 4.79 1.05
N LEU A 94 7.27 6.04 0.66
CA LEU A 94 6.26 6.88 1.28
C LEU A 94 4.86 6.27 1.12
N SER A 95 4.53 5.78 -0.07
CA SER A 95 3.24 5.14 -0.35
C SER A 95 3.07 3.84 0.45
N VAL A 96 4.12 3.03 0.53
CA VAL A 96 4.11 1.80 1.33
C VAL A 96 3.90 2.12 2.81
N LEU A 97 4.62 3.11 3.33
CA LEU A 97 4.52 3.51 4.73
C LEU A 97 3.13 4.05 5.07
N ARG A 98 2.58 4.92 4.24
CA ARG A 98 1.22 5.42 4.44
C ARG A 98 0.19 4.30 4.48
N TYR A 99 0.29 3.38 3.54
CA TYR A 99 -0.60 2.23 3.46
C TYR A 99 -0.50 1.36 4.71
N CYS A 100 0.70 0.94 5.04
CA CYS A 100 0.92 0.03 6.17
C CYS A 100 0.53 0.67 7.50
N ILE A 101 0.91 1.91 7.75
CA ILE A 101 0.57 2.61 8.99
C ILE A 101 -0.94 2.80 9.12
N TYR A 102 -1.64 3.11 8.01
CA TYR A 102 -3.10 3.17 8.02
C TYR A 102 -3.70 1.83 8.48
N GLU A 103 -3.26 0.73 7.90
CA GLU A 103 -3.74 -0.60 8.24
C GLU A 103 -3.43 -0.94 9.71
N MET A 104 -2.23 -0.65 10.17
CA MET A 104 -1.83 -0.88 11.56
C MET A 104 -2.65 -0.08 12.55
N LYS A 105 -2.98 1.15 12.21
CA LYS A 105 -3.72 2.04 13.12
C LYS A 105 -5.22 1.79 13.11
N TYR A 106 -5.81 1.56 11.96
CA TYR A 106 -7.26 1.53 11.78
C TYR A 106 -7.83 0.15 11.48
N MET A 107 -7.02 -0.82 11.14
CA MET A 107 -7.48 -2.16 10.73
C MET A 107 -6.78 -3.29 11.48
N SER A 108 -6.26 -3.02 12.67
CA SER A 108 -5.53 -4.03 13.46
C SER A 108 -6.41 -5.17 13.98
N GLU A 109 -7.72 -4.98 14.02
CA GLU A 109 -8.65 -6.05 14.40
C GLU A 109 -8.81 -7.06 13.27
N GLU A 110 -8.77 -6.60 12.01
CA GLU A 110 -8.89 -7.44 10.83
C GLU A 110 -7.56 -8.04 10.40
N THR A 111 -6.47 -7.29 10.55
CA THR A 111 -5.14 -7.71 10.11
C THR A 111 -4.13 -7.54 11.22
N PRO A 112 -3.49 -8.64 11.68
CA PRO A 112 -2.43 -8.53 12.69
C PRO A 112 -1.32 -7.60 12.24
N LEU A 113 -0.76 -6.84 13.18
CA LEU A 113 0.28 -5.83 12.89
C LEU A 113 1.49 -6.43 12.16
N ALA A 114 1.93 -7.62 12.59
CA ALA A 114 3.07 -8.28 11.96
C ALA A 114 2.80 -8.65 10.51
N VAL A 115 1.57 -8.99 10.16
CA VAL A 115 1.18 -9.29 8.77
C VAL A 115 1.26 -8.03 7.92
N SER A 116 0.74 -6.92 8.41
CA SER A 116 0.82 -5.63 7.69
C SER A 116 2.26 -5.24 7.41
N ILE A 117 3.14 -5.38 8.40
CA ILE A 117 4.57 -5.06 8.24
C ILE A 117 5.24 -5.99 7.22
N ASN A 118 5.01 -7.30 7.33
CA ASN A 118 5.60 -8.26 6.39
C ASN A 118 5.17 -7.99 4.95
N GLU A 119 3.90 -7.69 4.73
CA GLU A 119 3.40 -7.38 3.38
C GLU A 119 3.97 -6.07 2.85
N ALA A 120 4.14 -5.06 3.70
CA ALA A 120 4.78 -3.80 3.33
C ALA A 120 6.23 -4.03 2.90
N VAL A 121 6.96 -4.86 3.63
CA VAL A 121 8.35 -5.21 3.30
C VAL A 121 8.42 -5.94 1.95
N GLU A 122 7.48 -6.85 1.67
CA GLU A 122 7.42 -7.56 0.39
C GLU A 122 7.17 -6.60 -0.79
N ILE A 123 6.27 -5.63 -0.62
CA ILE A 123 6.03 -4.60 -1.63
C ILE A 123 7.30 -3.77 -1.86
N SER A 124 7.98 -3.40 -0.77
CA SER A 124 9.23 -2.64 -0.84
C SER A 124 10.32 -3.37 -1.59
N LYS A 125 10.44 -4.68 -1.42
CA LYS A 125 11.39 -5.50 -2.17
C LYS A 125 11.09 -5.51 -3.65
N LYS A 126 9.82 -5.54 -4.02
CA LYS A 126 9.38 -5.66 -5.41
C LYS A 126 9.47 -4.34 -6.17
N TYR A 127 9.10 -3.24 -5.54
CA TYR A 127 8.93 -1.96 -6.23
C TYR A 127 9.92 -0.88 -5.81
N GLY A 128 10.62 -1.05 -4.70
CA GLY A 128 11.57 -0.07 -4.19
C GLY A 128 13.00 -0.29 -4.65
N THR A 129 13.92 0.40 -3.99
CA THR A 129 15.36 0.26 -4.21
C THR A 129 15.93 -0.80 -3.25
N GLU A 130 17.23 -1.09 -3.36
CA GLU A 130 17.93 -2.01 -2.45
C GLU A 130 17.82 -1.58 -0.97
N LYS A 131 17.69 -0.29 -0.73
CA LYS A 131 17.61 0.27 0.63
C LYS A 131 16.19 0.31 1.19
N SER A 132 15.17 0.20 0.33
CA SER A 132 13.77 0.36 0.72
C SER A 132 13.34 -0.64 1.80
N LYS A 133 13.69 -1.90 1.64
CA LYS A 133 13.33 -2.95 2.59
C LYS A 133 13.76 -2.61 4.01
N SER A 134 15.03 -2.25 4.20
CA SER A 134 15.58 -1.93 5.52
C SER A 134 14.98 -0.64 6.08
N PHE A 135 14.84 0.37 5.25
CA PHE A 135 14.26 1.65 5.65
C PHE A 135 12.81 1.49 6.10
N VAL A 136 11.98 0.86 5.26
CA VAL A 136 10.57 0.65 5.56
C VAL A 136 10.40 -0.21 6.81
N ASN A 137 11.15 -1.31 6.91
CA ASN A 137 11.09 -2.18 8.09
C ASN A 137 11.49 -1.42 9.36
N GLY A 138 12.52 -0.59 9.29
CA GLY A 138 12.98 0.20 10.44
C GLY A 138 11.92 1.16 10.96
N VAL A 139 11.27 1.91 10.06
CA VAL A 139 10.20 2.83 10.42
C VAL A 139 9.02 2.09 11.05
N LEU A 140 8.57 1.02 10.39
CA LEU A 140 7.41 0.27 10.83
C LEU A 140 7.65 -0.48 12.13
N SER A 141 8.87 -1.00 12.34
CA SER A 141 9.24 -1.66 13.58
C SER A 141 9.25 -0.70 14.76
N SER A 142 9.71 0.53 14.54
CA SER A 142 9.67 1.58 15.57
C SER A 142 8.23 1.95 15.93
N TYR A 143 7.37 2.10 14.92
CA TYR A 143 5.95 2.37 15.16
C TYR A 143 5.26 1.19 15.86
N TYR A 144 5.57 -0.04 15.46
CA TYR A 144 5.06 -1.25 16.10
C TYR A 144 5.37 -1.27 17.60
N LYS A 145 6.61 -0.97 17.96
CA LYS A 145 7.04 -0.92 19.38
C LYS A 145 6.22 0.12 20.15
N ALA A 146 6.00 1.29 19.55
CA ALA A 146 5.18 2.33 20.18
C ALA A 146 3.73 1.88 20.38
N LEU A 147 3.15 1.20 19.39
CA LEU A 147 1.78 0.67 19.50
C LEU A 147 1.65 -0.42 20.57
N LYS A 148 2.68 -1.22 20.77
CA LYS A 148 2.69 -2.25 21.81
C LYS A 148 2.89 -1.69 23.22
N GLY A 149 2.87 -0.36 23.35
CA GLY A 149 3.01 0.26 24.65
C GLY A 149 4.38 0.03 25.26
N ALA A 150 5.41 0.14 24.45
CA ALA A 150 6.79 0.07 24.90
C ALA A 150 7.06 1.27 25.82
N ASN A 151 6.62 1.12 27.04
CA ASN A 151 6.95 2.01 28.12
C ASN A 151 8.26 1.56 28.75
#